data_a15b691fa3a28642685b42fdb5f0d6b2
#
_entry.id   a15b691fa3a28642685b42fdb5f0d6b2
#
_cell.length_a   1.000
_cell.length_b   1.000
_cell.length_c   1.000
_cell.angle_alpha   90.00
_cell.angle_beta   90.00
_cell.angle_gamma   90.00
#
_symmetry.space_group_name_H-M   'P 1'
#
loop_
_entity.id
_entity.type
_entity.pdbx_description
1 polymer ?
#
loop_
_entity_poly.entity_id
_entity_poly.type
_entity_poly.pdbx_seq_one_letter_code
_entity_poly.pdbx_strand_id
1 'polypeptide(L)'
;MKTILRFFTILMVFVMMGYGSYAQDEQVSKLKIHKIIKQNGAAFVGTIVSEDAREILLNTEEVGMIYIPKHEIDEIIEIHEGEKFVTGGLFSTRYFLTTNGFSINKGDNYVQWNLFGPDFQFGVADNFTVGVMTSWAGMPIIGTTKYSTQISEKIFGGVGFLGGTGSWAFPKYGMALPFGFLSIGDRVNNVNLTAGYGFIFTETRRVYTLHSQPDHEGATNSFSHQDKVETQGRPMFSLAGMFRLNDKFSFVFDSFFMLAGKDMERQQIRSDQDPNNFKSTYRIVTEIVKSNPIVVLAPGLRFQATETSSFQFGFTGVHFEGEFVPVPIPLIQWFKRI
;
A
#
# COMPACT_ATOMS: atom_id res chain seq x y z
N MET A 1 23.69 13.32 1.85
CA MET A 1 23.38 13.46 0.43
C MET A 1 24.21 12.55 -0.47
N LYS A 2 25.56 12.54 -0.38
CA LYS A 2 26.42 11.66 -1.22
C LYS A 2 26.18 10.14 -1.03
N THR A 3 25.84 9.71 0.18
CA THR A 3 25.58 8.29 0.50
C THR A 3 24.25 7.79 -0.06
N ILE A 4 23.21 8.61 0.00
CA ILE A 4 21.89 8.30 -0.58
C ILE A 4 21.97 8.22 -2.10
N LEU A 5 22.73 9.11 -2.73
CA LEU A 5 22.93 9.11 -4.19
C LEU A 5 23.66 7.82 -4.63
N ARG A 6 24.66 7.36 -3.87
CA ARG A 6 25.37 6.09 -4.15
C ARG A 6 24.46 4.88 -4.02
N PHE A 7 23.56 4.87 -3.03
CA PHE A 7 22.59 3.80 -2.85
C PHE A 7 21.59 3.74 -4.01
N PHE A 8 21.10 4.89 -4.47
CA PHE A 8 20.24 4.98 -5.66
C PHE A 8 20.95 4.52 -6.94
N THR A 9 22.23 4.84 -7.10
CA THR A 9 23.01 4.41 -8.26
C THR A 9 23.21 2.89 -8.27
N ILE A 10 23.48 2.28 -7.11
CA ILE A 10 23.64 0.82 -6.97
C ILE A 10 22.29 0.11 -7.23
N LEU A 11 21.18 0.65 -6.71
CA LEU A 11 19.85 0.10 -6.96
C LEU A 11 19.46 0.18 -8.44
N MET A 12 19.79 1.28 -9.11
CA MET A 12 19.53 1.47 -10.54
C MET A 12 20.36 0.52 -11.42
N VAL A 13 21.61 0.23 -11.03
CA VAL A 13 22.46 -0.76 -11.70
C VAL A 13 21.92 -2.18 -11.53
N PHE A 14 21.39 -2.53 -10.34
CA PHE A 14 20.75 -3.83 -10.09
C PHE A 14 19.48 -4.02 -10.93
N VAL A 15 18.68 -2.97 -11.08
CA VAL A 15 17.47 -2.99 -11.93
C VAL A 15 17.87 -3.15 -13.41
N MET A 16 18.93 -2.47 -13.86
CA MET A 16 19.40 -2.59 -15.25
C MET A 16 20.05 -3.96 -15.57
N MET A 17 20.71 -4.61 -14.61
CA MET A 17 21.24 -5.96 -14.79
C MET A 17 20.16 -7.04 -14.91
N GLY A 18 18.97 -6.81 -14.34
CA GLY A 18 17.82 -7.73 -14.46
C GLY A 18 17.22 -7.80 -15.88
N TYR A 19 17.40 -6.79 -16.70
CA TYR A 19 16.85 -6.75 -18.07
C TYR A 19 17.74 -7.41 -19.14
N GLY A 20 18.99 -7.76 -18.81
CA GLY A 20 19.96 -8.30 -19.78
C GLY A 20 19.87 -9.80 -20.05
N SER A 21 19.02 -10.56 -19.36
CA SER A 21 19.04 -12.02 -19.42
C SER A 21 17.91 -12.70 -20.24
N TYR A 22 17.12 -11.94 -20.98
CA TYR A 22 15.97 -12.49 -21.74
C TYR A 22 16.15 -12.45 -23.27
N ALA A 23 17.34 -12.66 -23.76
CA ALA A 23 17.58 -12.75 -25.19
C ALA A 23 18.21 -14.10 -25.53
N GLN A 24 17.43 -15.18 -25.43
CA GLN A 24 17.57 -16.40 -26.23
C GLN A 24 16.47 -17.38 -25.79
N ASP A 25 15.35 -17.41 -26.51
CA ASP A 25 14.49 -18.56 -26.53
C ASP A 25 14.16 -18.93 -27.97
N GLU A 26 14.53 -20.19 -28.30
CA GLU A 26 14.23 -20.85 -29.55
C GLU A 26 12.72 -20.89 -29.81
N GLN A 27 12.35 -20.75 -31.07
CA GLN A 27 10.98 -20.98 -31.56
C GLN A 27 10.54 -22.44 -31.35
N VAL A 28 10.04 -22.74 -30.16
CA VAL A 28 9.20 -23.89 -29.93
C VAL A 28 7.77 -23.49 -30.27
N SER A 29 7.12 -24.27 -31.12
CA SER A 29 5.69 -24.15 -31.46
C SER A 29 4.87 -23.97 -30.18
N LYS A 30 4.35 -22.75 -29.95
CA LYS A 30 3.59 -22.40 -28.75
C LYS A 30 2.29 -23.21 -28.70
N LEU A 31 2.25 -24.26 -27.88
CA LEU A 31 1.03 -24.94 -27.51
C LEU A 31 0.11 -23.97 -26.76
N LYS A 32 -1.06 -23.69 -27.34
CA LYS A 32 -2.05 -22.79 -26.72
C LYS A 32 -2.70 -23.51 -25.53
N ILE A 33 -2.60 -22.93 -24.37
CA ILE A 33 -3.24 -23.42 -23.14
C ILE A 33 -4.59 -22.75 -23.00
N HIS A 34 -5.60 -23.51 -22.60
CA HIS A 34 -6.94 -23.01 -22.41
C HIS A 34 -7.43 -23.30 -20.99
N LYS A 35 -8.15 -22.37 -20.41
CA LYS A 35 -8.95 -22.57 -19.20
C LYS A 35 -10.41 -22.74 -19.64
N ILE A 36 -10.97 -23.90 -19.35
CA ILE A 36 -12.38 -24.22 -19.63
C ILE A 36 -13.13 -24.16 -18.31
N ILE A 37 -14.11 -23.29 -18.24
CA ILE A 37 -15.00 -23.13 -17.07
C ILE A 37 -16.33 -23.79 -17.43
N LYS A 38 -16.78 -24.72 -16.59
CA LYS A 38 -18.07 -25.40 -16.74
C LYS A 38 -19.17 -24.62 -16.03
N GLN A 39 -20.42 -24.77 -16.46
CA GLN A 39 -21.61 -24.13 -15.86
C GLN A 39 -21.78 -24.43 -14.36
N ASN A 40 -21.22 -25.53 -13.86
CA ASN A 40 -21.22 -25.84 -12.44
C ASN A 40 -20.08 -25.19 -11.64
N GLY A 41 -19.30 -24.30 -12.28
CA GLY A 41 -18.17 -23.60 -11.68
C GLY A 41 -16.84 -24.38 -11.64
N ALA A 42 -16.80 -25.63 -12.11
CA ALA A 42 -15.56 -26.38 -12.21
C ALA A 42 -14.70 -25.81 -13.35
N ALA A 43 -13.40 -25.61 -13.10
CA ALA A 43 -12.46 -25.08 -14.08
C ALA A 43 -11.33 -26.10 -14.33
N PHE A 44 -10.98 -26.27 -15.59
CA PHE A 44 -9.89 -27.14 -16.03
C PHE A 44 -8.91 -26.33 -16.88
N VAL A 45 -7.62 -26.52 -16.66
CA VAL A 45 -6.55 -25.86 -17.42
C VAL A 45 -5.75 -26.91 -18.17
N GLY A 46 -5.58 -26.70 -19.46
CA GLY A 46 -4.84 -27.66 -20.29
C GLY A 46 -4.75 -27.24 -21.74
N THR A 47 -4.16 -28.09 -22.55
CA THR A 47 -4.06 -27.91 -24.00
C THR A 47 -5.22 -28.65 -24.68
N ILE A 48 -5.94 -27.96 -25.57
CA ILE A 48 -6.95 -28.58 -26.41
C ILE A 48 -6.23 -29.49 -27.41
N VAL A 49 -6.44 -30.80 -27.28
CA VAL A 49 -5.86 -31.83 -28.14
C VAL A 49 -6.72 -32.01 -29.39
N SER A 50 -8.03 -32.06 -29.19
CA SER A 50 -9.02 -32.09 -30.27
C SER A 50 -10.32 -31.44 -29.84
N GLU A 51 -11.02 -30.89 -30.79
CA GLU A 51 -12.32 -30.25 -30.62
C GLU A 51 -13.25 -30.68 -31.74
N ASP A 52 -14.41 -31.19 -31.39
CA ASP A 52 -15.47 -31.51 -32.35
C ASP A 52 -16.76 -30.71 -32.07
N ALA A 53 -17.85 -31.05 -32.75
CA ALA A 53 -19.11 -30.34 -32.59
C ALA A 53 -19.76 -30.52 -31.20
N ARG A 54 -19.40 -31.57 -30.45
CA ARG A 54 -20.07 -31.96 -29.19
C ARG A 54 -19.20 -31.82 -27.97
N GLU A 55 -17.87 -32.03 -28.10
CA GLU A 55 -16.96 -32.08 -26.96
C GLU A 55 -15.57 -31.54 -27.27
N ILE A 56 -14.84 -31.23 -26.24
CA ILE A 56 -13.44 -30.81 -26.27
C ILE A 56 -12.62 -31.85 -25.51
N LEU A 57 -11.56 -32.37 -26.15
CA LEU A 57 -10.55 -33.19 -25.47
C LEU A 57 -9.45 -32.27 -24.97
N LEU A 58 -9.37 -32.13 -23.66
CA LEU A 58 -8.39 -31.31 -22.97
C LEU A 58 -7.34 -32.19 -22.31
N ASN A 59 -6.05 -31.91 -22.56
CA ASN A 59 -4.94 -32.51 -21.83
C ASN A 59 -4.54 -31.62 -20.67
N THR A 60 -4.81 -32.07 -19.46
CA THR A 60 -4.52 -31.33 -18.21
C THR A 60 -3.31 -31.97 -17.52
N GLU A 61 -2.53 -31.14 -16.80
CA GLU A 61 -1.37 -31.64 -16.04
C GLU A 61 -1.78 -32.43 -14.79
N GLU A 62 -2.95 -32.14 -14.21
CA GLU A 62 -3.39 -32.73 -12.94
C GLU A 62 -4.16 -34.07 -13.14
N VAL A 63 -4.98 -34.16 -14.18
CA VAL A 63 -5.93 -35.27 -14.37
C VAL A 63 -5.67 -36.06 -15.67
N GLY A 64 -4.76 -35.56 -16.50
CA GLY A 64 -4.50 -36.12 -17.83
C GLY A 64 -5.56 -35.72 -18.86
N MET A 65 -5.87 -36.59 -19.79
CA MET A 65 -6.85 -36.32 -20.86
C MET A 65 -8.28 -36.43 -20.36
N ILE A 66 -9.06 -35.37 -20.53
CA ILE A 66 -10.48 -35.32 -20.17
C ILE A 66 -11.33 -34.85 -21.34
N TYR A 67 -12.51 -35.47 -21.51
CA TYR A 67 -13.53 -35.02 -22.44
C TYR A 67 -14.50 -34.08 -21.73
N ILE A 68 -14.71 -32.90 -22.29
CA ILE A 68 -15.64 -31.91 -21.74
C ILE A 68 -16.72 -31.61 -22.78
N PRO A 69 -17.99 -32.01 -22.51
CA PRO A 69 -19.09 -31.71 -23.40
C PRO A 69 -19.31 -30.22 -23.56
N LYS A 70 -19.46 -29.73 -24.80
CA LYS A 70 -19.62 -28.27 -25.04
C LYS A 70 -20.85 -27.65 -24.38
N HIS A 71 -21.90 -28.43 -24.21
CA HIS A 71 -23.11 -27.92 -23.52
C HIS A 71 -22.94 -27.71 -22.02
N GLU A 72 -21.85 -28.23 -21.42
CA GLU A 72 -21.50 -27.97 -20.02
C GLU A 72 -20.52 -26.83 -19.85
N ILE A 73 -19.98 -26.28 -20.95
CA ILE A 73 -18.99 -25.20 -20.92
C ILE A 73 -19.72 -23.88 -20.82
N ASP A 74 -19.30 -23.06 -19.86
CA ASP A 74 -19.72 -21.68 -19.69
C ASP A 74 -18.78 -20.75 -20.44
N GLU A 75 -17.46 -20.95 -20.29
CA GLU A 75 -16.45 -20.06 -20.88
C GLU A 75 -15.18 -20.84 -21.25
N ILE A 76 -14.55 -20.44 -22.38
CA ILE A 76 -13.23 -20.92 -22.81
C ILE A 76 -12.31 -19.71 -22.89
N ILE A 77 -11.28 -19.66 -22.07
CA ILE A 77 -10.29 -18.60 -22.03
C ILE A 77 -8.97 -19.14 -22.58
N GLU A 78 -8.44 -18.55 -23.65
CA GLU A 78 -7.10 -18.86 -24.14
C GLU A 78 -6.07 -18.22 -23.18
N ILE A 79 -5.24 -19.06 -22.56
CA ILE A 79 -4.15 -18.60 -21.68
C ILE A 79 -2.88 -18.53 -22.53
N HIS A 80 -2.28 -17.37 -22.67
CA HIS A 80 -1.01 -17.23 -23.37
C HIS A 80 0.13 -17.77 -22.49
N GLU A 81 1.09 -18.45 -23.12
CA GLU A 81 2.25 -19.01 -22.45
C GLU A 81 3.01 -17.93 -21.66
N GLY A 82 3.05 -18.06 -20.34
CA GLY A 82 3.45 -17.03 -19.37
C GLY A 82 2.37 -16.72 -18.33
N GLU A 83 1.09 -17.05 -18.62
CA GLU A 83 -0.03 -16.92 -17.69
C GLU A 83 -0.33 -18.18 -16.87
N LYS A 84 0.54 -19.22 -16.96
CA LYS A 84 0.35 -20.54 -16.35
C LYS A 84 0.16 -20.56 -14.84
N PHE A 85 0.52 -19.53 -14.19
CA PHE A 85 0.06 -19.15 -12.87
C PHE A 85 -0.19 -17.65 -12.95
N VAL A 86 -1.40 -17.22 -12.79
CA VAL A 86 -1.68 -15.81 -12.53
C VAL A 86 -1.13 -15.48 -11.14
N THR A 87 0.17 -15.65 -10.97
CA THR A 87 0.94 -15.10 -9.87
C THR A 87 0.81 -13.59 -9.82
N GLY A 88 0.09 -13.02 -10.73
CA GLY A 88 -0.21 -11.62 -10.84
C GLY A 88 -1.69 -11.29 -10.78
N GLY A 89 -2.54 -12.18 -10.27
CA GLY A 89 -3.97 -11.94 -10.16
C GLY A 89 -4.34 -10.83 -9.19
N LEU A 90 -5.36 -11.09 -8.42
CA LEU A 90 -5.97 -10.17 -7.47
C LEU A 90 -4.96 -9.51 -6.51
N PHE A 91 -3.98 -10.26 -6.02
CA PHE A 91 -3.03 -9.79 -5.00
C PHE A 91 -1.86 -8.96 -5.56
N SER A 92 -1.65 -8.94 -6.88
CA SER A 92 -0.59 -8.15 -7.51
C SER A 92 -0.89 -6.65 -7.53
N THR A 93 -2.06 -6.22 -7.10
CA THR A 93 -2.48 -4.82 -7.09
C THR A 93 -1.88 -4.01 -5.94
N ARG A 94 -1.15 -4.66 -5.03
CA ARG A 94 -0.53 -4.05 -3.85
C ARG A 94 0.89 -4.54 -3.63
N TYR A 95 1.70 -3.64 -3.07
CA TYR A 95 3.00 -3.97 -2.48
C TYR A 95 2.86 -4.07 -0.95
N PHE A 96 3.85 -3.71 -0.17
CA PHE A 96 3.75 -3.72 1.30
C PHE A 96 2.91 -2.57 1.84
N LEU A 97 3.18 -1.34 1.37
CA LEU A 97 2.58 -0.10 1.87
C LEU A 97 1.75 0.59 0.79
N THR A 98 2.19 0.46 -0.48
CA THR A 98 1.62 1.20 -1.59
C THR A 98 0.83 0.31 -2.56
N THR A 99 0.16 0.92 -3.51
CA THR A 99 -0.61 0.26 -4.57
C THR A 99 0.02 0.54 -5.93
N ASN A 100 -0.44 -0.13 -6.97
CA ASN A 100 0.00 0.05 -8.34
C ASN A 100 -1.16 0.32 -9.32
N GLY A 101 -0.85 0.39 -10.61
CA GLY A 101 -1.80 0.67 -11.68
C GLY A 101 -2.71 -0.49 -12.08
N PHE A 102 -2.51 -1.69 -11.55
CA PHE A 102 -3.37 -2.82 -11.88
C PHE A 102 -4.65 -2.77 -11.07
N SER A 103 -5.79 -2.96 -11.75
CA SER A 103 -7.11 -3.04 -11.13
C SER A 103 -7.43 -4.48 -10.70
N ILE A 104 -8.37 -4.62 -9.76
CA ILE A 104 -9.13 -5.86 -9.58
C ILE A 104 -10.41 -5.75 -10.39
N ASN A 105 -10.94 -6.88 -10.86
CA ASN A 105 -12.14 -6.90 -11.66
C ASN A 105 -13.38 -6.64 -10.79
N LYS A 106 -14.48 -6.28 -11.44
CA LYS A 106 -15.78 -6.17 -10.76
C LYS A 106 -16.15 -7.50 -10.09
N GLY A 107 -16.50 -7.44 -8.81
CA GLY A 107 -16.86 -8.62 -8.01
C GLY A 107 -15.67 -9.38 -7.41
N ASP A 108 -14.44 -9.08 -7.80
CA ASP A 108 -13.26 -9.59 -7.11
C ASP A 108 -13.04 -8.82 -5.80
N ASN A 109 -12.99 -9.56 -4.71
CA ASN A 109 -12.81 -8.98 -3.38
C ASN A 109 -11.74 -9.75 -2.64
N TYR A 110 -10.97 -9.08 -1.81
CA TYR A 110 -10.00 -9.73 -0.95
C TYR A 110 -9.84 -9.04 0.39
N VAL A 111 -9.38 -9.78 1.37
CA VAL A 111 -8.90 -9.27 2.64
C VAL A 111 -7.39 -9.50 2.72
N GLN A 112 -6.70 -8.49 3.21
CA GLN A 112 -5.28 -8.54 3.56
C GLN A 112 -5.18 -8.43 5.09
N TRP A 113 -4.73 -9.51 5.70
CA TRP A 113 -4.42 -9.54 7.13
C TRP A 113 -2.99 -9.06 7.34
N ASN A 114 -2.84 -7.92 7.99
CA ASN A 114 -1.55 -7.34 8.32
C ASN A 114 -1.23 -7.52 9.80
N LEU A 115 0.04 -7.43 10.15
CA LEU A 115 0.46 -7.37 11.56
C LEU A 115 -0.27 -6.25 12.33
N PHE A 116 -0.58 -5.14 11.65
CA PHE A 116 -1.23 -3.96 12.25
C PHE A 116 -2.76 -4.00 12.18
N GLY A 117 -3.35 -4.83 11.35
CA GLY A 117 -4.82 -4.97 11.23
C GLY A 117 -5.29 -5.40 9.84
N PRO A 118 -6.59 -5.58 9.65
CA PRO A 118 -7.17 -5.99 8.39
C PRO A 118 -7.32 -4.83 7.40
N ASP A 119 -7.25 -5.18 6.11
CA ASP A 119 -7.49 -4.31 4.97
C ASP A 119 -8.43 -5.05 4.00
N PHE A 120 -9.64 -4.55 3.82
CA PHE A 120 -10.66 -5.10 2.93
C PHE A 120 -10.71 -4.30 1.64
N GLN A 121 -10.66 -4.98 0.50
CA GLN A 121 -10.69 -4.37 -0.82
C GLN A 121 -11.77 -5.00 -1.69
N PHE A 122 -12.56 -4.17 -2.35
CA PHE A 122 -13.73 -4.55 -3.15
C PHE A 122 -13.62 -3.98 -4.56
N GLY A 123 -13.69 -4.83 -5.57
CA GLY A 123 -13.81 -4.44 -6.97
C GLY A 123 -15.26 -4.08 -7.30
N VAL A 124 -15.59 -2.79 -7.25
CA VAL A 124 -16.97 -2.33 -7.52
C VAL A 124 -17.22 -2.12 -9.02
N ALA A 125 -16.16 -1.91 -9.78
CA ALA A 125 -16.15 -1.92 -11.25
C ALA A 125 -14.76 -2.34 -11.74
N ASP A 126 -14.60 -2.68 -13.02
CA ASP A 126 -13.35 -3.23 -13.58
C ASP A 126 -12.13 -2.32 -13.42
N ASN A 127 -12.35 -1.02 -13.28
CA ASN A 127 -11.30 -0.03 -13.08
C ASN A 127 -11.38 0.71 -11.74
N PHE A 128 -12.34 0.32 -10.89
CA PHE A 128 -12.59 1.05 -9.64
C PHE A 128 -12.68 0.12 -8.44
N THR A 129 -11.84 0.40 -7.45
CA THR A 129 -11.72 -0.34 -6.20
C THR A 129 -12.04 0.58 -5.03
N VAL A 130 -12.77 0.08 -4.05
CA VAL A 130 -12.97 0.71 -2.74
C VAL A 130 -12.50 -0.22 -1.64
N GLY A 131 -12.10 0.32 -0.51
CA GLY A 131 -11.65 -0.50 0.60
C GLY A 131 -11.72 0.20 1.94
N VAL A 132 -11.50 -0.57 2.99
CA VAL A 132 -11.44 -0.09 4.38
C VAL A 132 -10.29 -0.78 5.08
N MET A 133 -9.43 0.00 5.69
CA MET A 133 -8.31 -0.46 6.52
C MET A 133 -8.51 -0.02 7.96
N THR A 134 -8.12 -0.86 8.90
CA THR A 134 -8.11 -0.52 10.33
C THR A 134 -7.03 -1.31 11.06
N SER A 135 -6.72 -0.92 12.30
CA SER A 135 -5.87 -1.75 13.18
C SER A 135 -6.70 -2.80 13.92
N TRP A 136 -6.02 -3.73 14.59
CA TRP A 136 -6.68 -4.71 15.48
C TRP A 136 -7.48 -4.07 16.63
N ALA A 137 -7.11 -2.84 17.01
CA ALA A 137 -7.85 -2.05 17.99
C ALA A 137 -9.04 -1.27 17.39
N GLY A 138 -9.30 -1.40 16.07
CA GLY A 138 -10.33 -0.64 15.38
C GLY A 138 -10.01 0.84 15.14
N MET A 139 -8.75 1.24 15.30
CA MET A 139 -8.26 2.62 15.16
C MET A 139 -6.88 2.65 14.50
N PRO A 140 -6.59 3.50 13.51
CA PRO A 140 -7.52 4.39 12.78
C PRO A 140 -8.47 3.61 11.88
N ILE A 141 -9.48 4.30 11.31
CA ILE A 141 -10.33 3.78 10.23
C ILE A 141 -10.03 4.59 9.00
N ILE A 142 -9.59 3.91 7.95
CA ILE A 142 -9.14 4.52 6.71
C ILE A 142 -9.94 3.93 5.54
N GLY A 143 -10.73 4.77 4.89
CA GLY A 143 -11.34 4.43 3.61
C GLY A 143 -10.34 4.60 2.47
N THR A 144 -10.39 3.74 1.48
CA THR A 144 -9.54 3.76 0.30
C THR A 144 -10.37 3.76 -0.97
N THR A 145 -9.95 4.51 -1.96
CA THR A 145 -10.50 4.43 -3.31
C THR A 145 -9.36 4.45 -4.32
N LYS A 146 -9.52 3.70 -5.40
CA LYS A 146 -8.56 3.66 -6.48
C LYS A 146 -9.27 3.51 -7.82
N TYR A 147 -8.95 4.40 -8.76
CA TYR A 147 -9.28 4.27 -10.17
C TYR A 147 -8.00 3.97 -10.95
N SER A 148 -8.00 2.90 -11.75
CA SER A 148 -6.85 2.45 -12.54
C SER A 148 -7.28 2.24 -13.98
N THR A 149 -6.41 2.60 -14.93
CA THR A 149 -6.65 2.37 -16.36
C THR A 149 -5.38 1.95 -17.07
N GLN A 150 -5.52 1.15 -18.11
CA GLN A 150 -4.42 0.82 -19.01
C GLN A 150 -4.25 1.96 -19.99
N ILE A 151 -3.05 2.55 -20.05
CA ILE A 151 -2.70 3.67 -20.95
C ILE A 151 -2.09 3.12 -22.24
N SER A 152 -1.25 2.09 -22.13
CA SER A 152 -0.70 1.35 -23.25
C SER A 152 -0.44 -0.11 -22.85
N GLU A 153 0.06 -0.95 -23.76
CA GLU A 153 0.26 -2.40 -23.55
C GLU A 153 0.94 -2.76 -22.21
N LYS A 154 1.92 -1.96 -21.78
CA LYS A 154 2.69 -2.19 -20.53
C LYS A 154 2.68 -0.99 -19.59
N ILE A 155 1.81 -0.01 -19.80
CA ILE A 155 1.74 1.19 -18.98
C ILE A 155 0.33 1.32 -18.42
N PHE A 156 0.25 1.36 -17.08
CA PHE A 156 -0.99 1.49 -16.33
C PHE A 156 -0.88 2.70 -15.40
N GLY A 157 -1.94 3.44 -15.27
CA GLY A 157 -1.94 4.62 -14.42
C GLY A 157 -3.29 4.86 -13.79
N GLY A 158 -3.32 5.80 -12.86
CA GLY A 158 -4.56 6.16 -12.22
C GLY A 158 -4.37 7.08 -11.04
N VAL A 159 -5.46 7.22 -10.30
CA VAL A 159 -5.53 8.06 -9.11
C VAL A 159 -6.15 7.29 -7.96
N GLY A 160 -5.80 7.68 -6.76
CA GLY A 160 -6.36 7.10 -5.55
C GLY A 160 -6.53 8.14 -4.45
N PHE A 161 -7.26 7.73 -3.45
CA PHE A 161 -7.50 8.53 -2.27
C PHE A 161 -7.53 7.63 -1.03
N LEU A 162 -6.82 8.05 0.01
CA LEU A 162 -6.94 7.51 1.36
C LEU A 162 -7.51 8.61 2.25
N GLY A 163 -8.54 8.29 3.01
CA GLY A 163 -9.11 9.23 3.96
C GLY A 163 -9.58 8.52 5.21
N GLY A 164 -9.29 9.09 6.37
CA GLY A 164 -9.61 8.40 7.60
C GLY A 164 -9.64 9.28 8.83
N THR A 165 -10.10 8.70 9.91
CA THR A 165 -10.17 9.32 11.24
C THR A 165 -9.37 8.52 12.24
N GLY A 166 -8.99 9.15 13.35
CA GLY A 166 -8.26 8.50 14.44
C GLY A 166 -9.07 7.40 15.11
N SER A 167 -10.39 7.58 15.28
CA SER A 167 -11.29 6.56 15.82
C SER A 167 -12.76 6.94 15.64
N TRP A 168 -13.64 5.95 15.87
CA TRP A 168 -15.09 6.16 15.97
C TRP A 168 -15.47 7.07 17.16
N ALA A 169 -14.77 6.91 18.28
CA ALA A 169 -15.07 7.63 19.51
C ALA A 169 -14.45 9.02 19.56
N PHE A 170 -13.32 9.24 18.84
CA PHE A 170 -12.57 10.49 18.87
C PHE A 170 -12.22 10.93 17.44
N PRO A 171 -13.18 11.53 16.71
CA PRO A 171 -12.95 11.98 15.33
C PRO A 171 -12.07 13.24 15.22
N LYS A 172 -11.39 13.65 16.30
CA LYS A 172 -10.55 14.85 16.41
C LYS A 172 -9.27 14.79 15.57
N TYR A 173 -8.90 13.61 15.08
CA TYR A 173 -7.75 13.37 14.22
C TYR A 173 -8.21 12.79 12.92
N GLY A 174 -7.73 13.32 11.83
CA GLY A 174 -8.06 12.83 10.50
C GLY A 174 -6.88 12.90 9.57
N MET A 175 -6.97 12.17 8.48
CA MET A 175 -6.00 12.19 7.40
C MET A 175 -6.69 12.15 6.04
N ALA A 176 -6.05 12.77 5.06
CA ALA A 176 -6.45 12.68 3.66
C ALA A 176 -5.19 12.60 2.80
N LEU A 177 -5.17 11.69 1.83
CA LEU A 177 -4.06 11.48 0.92
C LEU A 177 -4.59 11.23 -0.48
N PRO A 178 -4.80 12.27 -1.29
CA PRO A 178 -4.91 12.13 -2.74
C PRO A 178 -3.55 11.79 -3.34
N PHE A 179 -3.51 10.87 -4.30
CA PHE A 179 -2.31 10.47 -5.01
C PHE A 179 -2.59 10.02 -6.43
N GLY A 180 -1.59 10.16 -7.29
CA GLY A 180 -1.55 9.56 -8.62
C GLY A 180 -0.42 8.54 -8.71
N PHE A 181 -0.55 7.57 -9.62
CA PHE A 181 0.45 6.51 -9.80
C PHE A 181 0.59 6.13 -11.27
N LEU A 182 1.78 5.62 -11.59
CA LEU A 182 2.11 5.07 -12.90
C LEU A 182 2.88 3.77 -12.70
N SER A 183 2.39 2.69 -13.32
CA SER A 183 3.05 1.38 -13.32
C SER A 183 3.49 1.01 -14.72
N ILE A 184 4.69 0.44 -14.81
CA ILE A 184 5.28 -0.04 -16.06
C ILE A 184 5.59 -1.52 -15.88
N GLY A 185 5.16 -2.36 -16.82
CA GLY A 185 5.34 -3.81 -16.80
C GLY A 185 4.03 -4.57 -16.86
N ASP A 186 4.00 -5.72 -16.24
CA ASP A 186 2.83 -6.60 -16.11
C ASP A 186 2.53 -6.91 -14.64
N ARG A 187 1.56 -7.78 -14.39
CA ARG A 187 1.13 -8.11 -13.02
C ARG A 187 2.19 -8.84 -12.19
N VAL A 188 3.20 -9.43 -12.80
CA VAL A 188 4.24 -10.21 -12.13
C VAL A 188 5.61 -9.54 -12.13
N ASN A 189 5.87 -8.71 -13.15
CA ASN A 189 7.11 -7.94 -13.27
C ASN A 189 6.78 -6.48 -13.55
N ASN A 190 6.91 -5.65 -12.54
CA ASN A 190 6.52 -4.25 -12.67
C ASN A 190 7.29 -3.33 -11.74
N VAL A 191 7.30 -2.05 -12.13
CA VAL A 191 7.77 -0.93 -11.32
C VAL A 191 6.67 0.10 -11.27
N ASN A 192 6.47 0.72 -10.12
CA ASN A 192 5.46 1.73 -9.89
C ASN A 192 6.07 3.00 -9.28
N LEU A 193 5.62 4.13 -9.78
CA LEU A 193 5.89 5.45 -9.24
C LEU A 193 4.58 6.04 -8.73
N THR A 194 4.60 6.59 -7.52
CA THR A 194 3.45 7.27 -6.94
C THR A 194 3.86 8.66 -6.48
N ALA A 195 3.00 9.64 -6.69
CA ALA A 195 3.13 10.97 -6.14
C ALA A 195 1.80 11.39 -5.52
N GLY A 196 1.86 12.05 -4.37
CA GLY A 196 0.67 12.48 -3.64
C GLY A 196 0.95 13.61 -2.67
N TYR A 197 -0.11 14.05 -2.00
CA TYR A 197 0.00 15.07 -0.97
C TYR A 197 -0.84 14.64 0.24
N GLY A 198 -0.14 14.35 1.34
CA GLY A 198 -0.78 13.92 2.59
C GLY A 198 -1.18 15.12 3.44
N PHE A 199 -2.42 15.12 3.91
CA PHE A 199 -2.94 16.05 4.90
C PHE A 199 -3.20 15.33 6.20
N ILE A 200 -2.80 15.94 7.31
CA ILE A 200 -3.13 15.49 8.67
C ILE A 200 -3.90 16.62 9.35
N PHE A 201 -5.05 16.28 9.90
CA PHE A 201 -5.91 17.19 10.66
C PHE A 201 -5.82 16.82 12.12
N THR A 202 -5.37 17.75 12.95
CA THR A 202 -5.27 17.52 14.39
C THR A 202 -5.93 18.66 15.16
N GLU A 203 -6.67 18.30 16.21
CA GLU A 203 -7.16 19.29 17.14
C GLU A 203 -6.02 19.68 18.11
N THR A 204 -5.64 20.94 18.08
CA THR A 204 -4.57 21.47 18.93
C THR A 204 -5.17 22.44 19.92
N ARG A 205 -4.84 22.26 21.21
CA ARG A 205 -5.24 23.20 22.25
C ARG A 205 -4.22 24.34 22.30
N ARG A 206 -4.65 25.55 21.98
CA ARG A 206 -3.82 26.76 22.13
C ARG A 206 -4.13 27.48 23.43
N VAL A 207 -3.10 27.93 24.09
CA VAL A 207 -3.21 28.82 25.28
C VAL A 207 -3.18 30.25 24.80
N TYR A 208 -4.27 30.98 24.99
CA TYR A 208 -4.37 32.34 24.46
C TYR A 208 -4.04 33.44 25.50
N THR A 209 -4.35 33.22 26.76
CA THR A 209 -4.22 34.24 27.76
C THR A 209 -3.85 33.66 29.12
N LEU A 210 -2.93 34.31 29.77
CA LEU A 210 -2.65 34.15 31.19
C LEU A 210 -3.39 35.26 31.92
N HIS A 211 -4.42 34.94 32.67
CA HIS A 211 -5.11 35.90 33.55
C HIS A 211 -4.55 35.73 34.94
N SER A 212 -3.94 36.80 35.45
CA SER A 212 -3.58 36.93 36.86
C SER A 212 -4.69 37.71 37.55
N GLN A 213 -5.52 37.02 38.33
CA GLN A 213 -6.44 37.72 39.24
C GLN A 213 -5.75 37.89 40.59
N PRO A 214 -5.59 39.10 41.08
CA PRO A 214 -5.10 39.32 42.45
C PRO A 214 -6.21 38.98 43.42
N ASP A 215 -6.16 37.81 44.04
CA ASP A 215 -6.97 37.53 45.24
C ASP A 215 -6.25 37.97 46.50
N HIS A 216 -7.01 38.18 47.57
CA HIS A 216 -6.49 38.63 48.87
C HIS A 216 -5.47 37.68 49.51
N GLU A 217 -5.28 36.48 48.95
CA GLU A 217 -4.35 35.46 49.49
C GLU A 217 -3.31 34.93 48.47
N GLY A 218 -3.21 35.52 47.29
CA GLY A 218 -2.23 35.09 46.29
C GLY A 218 -2.77 35.11 44.85
N ALA A 219 -1.91 35.36 43.90
CA ALA A 219 -2.30 35.43 42.50
C ALA A 219 -2.70 34.02 41.95
N THR A 220 -3.96 33.84 41.64
CA THR A 220 -4.44 32.65 40.95
C THR A 220 -4.28 32.84 39.45
N ASN A 221 -3.40 32.05 38.83
CA ASN A 221 -3.20 32.09 37.39
C ASN A 221 -4.26 31.24 36.71
N SER A 222 -5.12 31.82 35.91
CA SER A 222 -6.05 31.12 35.03
C SER A 222 -5.61 31.21 33.58
N PHE A 223 -5.75 30.10 32.86
CA PHE A 223 -5.41 30.02 31.44
C PHE A 223 -6.70 29.81 30.63
N SER A 224 -6.88 30.62 29.60
CA SER A 224 -7.91 30.35 28.62
C SER A 224 -7.35 29.46 27.50
N HIS A 225 -8.08 28.43 27.16
CA HIS A 225 -7.73 27.51 26.08
C HIS A 225 -8.76 27.60 24.96
N GLN A 226 -8.30 27.53 23.73
CA GLN A 226 -9.18 27.38 22.58
C GLN A 226 -8.71 26.16 21.76
N ASP A 227 -9.62 25.27 21.50
CA ASP A 227 -9.35 24.14 20.61
C ASP A 227 -9.42 24.64 19.17
N LYS A 228 -8.38 24.36 18.39
CA LYS A 228 -8.26 24.72 16.98
C LYS A 228 -7.85 23.48 16.17
N VAL A 229 -8.53 23.26 15.05
CA VAL A 229 -8.07 22.27 14.09
C VAL A 229 -6.93 22.83 13.26
N GLU A 230 -5.78 22.19 13.35
CA GLU A 230 -4.61 22.51 12.53
C GLU A 230 -4.45 21.46 11.43
N THR A 231 -4.18 21.95 10.22
CA THR A 231 -3.96 21.12 9.05
C THR A 231 -2.49 21.19 8.67
N GLN A 232 -1.86 20.04 8.55
CA GLN A 232 -0.51 19.92 8.02
C GLN A 232 -0.56 19.16 6.71
N GLY A 233 0.16 19.69 5.71
CA GLY A 233 0.29 19.04 4.42
C GLY A 233 1.75 18.73 4.10
N ARG A 234 2.00 17.54 3.50
CA ARG A 234 3.33 17.07 3.10
C ARG A 234 3.29 16.40 1.73
N PRO A 235 4.17 16.76 0.81
CA PRO A 235 4.35 16.00 -0.43
C PRO A 235 4.88 14.59 -0.14
N MET A 236 4.41 13.63 -0.92
CA MET A 236 4.77 12.24 -0.79
C MET A 236 5.12 11.65 -2.15
N PHE A 237 6.09 10.74 -2.15
CA PHE A 237 6.50 9.97 -3.30
C PHE A 237 6.73 8.51 -2.89
N SER A 238 6.55 7.60 -3.83
CA SER A 238 6.86 6.19 -3.63
C SER A 238 7.47 5.62 -4.91
N LEU A 239 8.45 4.74 -4.73
CA LEU A 239 8.97 3.85 -5.75
C LEU A 239 8.79 2.43 -5.24
N ALA A 240 8.07 1.61 -6.00
CA ALA A 240 7.80 0.24 -5.63
C ALA A 240 7.93 -0.68 -6.84
N GLY A 241 8.04 -1.98 -6.61
CA GLY A 241 8.13 -2.95 -7.69
C GLY A 241 7.93 -4.37 -7.21
N MET A 242 7.59 -5.23 -8.14
CA MET A 242 7.49 -6.66 -7.95
C MET A 242 8.19 -7.37 -9.10
N PHE A 243 8.99 -8.38 -8.78
CA PHE A 243 9.77 -9.15 -9.74
C PHE A 243 9.63 -10.63 -9.44
N ARG A 244 9.11 -11.36 -10.40
CA ARG A 244 8.94 -12.81 -10.31
C ARG A 244 10.30 -13.49 -10.25
N LEU A 245 10.52 -14.31 -9.23
CA LEU A 245 11.72 -15.14 -9.09
C LEU A 245 11.49 -16.54 -9.64
N ASN A 246 10.31 -17.09 -9.38
CA ASN A 246 9.82 -18.37 -9.93
C ASN A 246 8.29 -18.40 -9.87
N ASP A 247 7.67 -19.56 -10.15
CA ASP A 247 6.20 -19.68 -10.24
C ASP A 247 5.46 -19.33 -8.94
N LYS A 248 6.09 -19.46 -7.78
CA LYS A 248 5.47 -19.21 -6.48
C LYS A 248 6.04 -18.02 -5.74
N PHE A 249 7.25 -17.58 -6.08
CA PHE A 249 7.92 -16.51 -5.35
C PHE A 249 8.14 -15.29 -6.21
N SER A 250 7.89 -14.13 -5.64
CA SER A 250 8.23 -12.83 -6.20
C SER A 250 8.99 -12.00 -5.17
N PHE A 251 10.04 -11.31 -5.61
CA PHE A 251 10.63 -10.24 -4.83
C PHE A 251 9.73 -9.01 -4.90
N VAL A 252 9.48 -8.39 -3.75
CA VAL A 252 8.69 -7.16 -3.64
C VAL A 252 9.54 -6.12 -2.95
N PHE A 253 9.63 -4.97 -3.58
CA PHE A 253 10.25 -3.80 -3.00
C PHE A 253 9.22 -2.69 -2.93
N ASP A 254 9.13 -2.02 -1.78
CA ASP A 254 8.28 -0.87 -1.60
C ASP A 254 9.04 0.23 -0.87
N SER A 255 8.83 1.47 -1.25
CA SER A 255 9.43 2.61 -0.58
C SER A 255 8.45 3.78 -0.52
N PHE A 256 8.63 4.57 0.51
CA PHE A 256 7.77 5.70 0.79
C PHE A 256 8.60 6.87 1.30
N PHE A 257 8.48 7.99 0.63
CA PHE A 257 9.20 9.22 0.93
C PHE A 257 8.19 10.31 1.25
N MET A 258 8.19 10.79 2.48
CA MET A 258 7.42 11.97 2.87
C MET A 258 8.40 13.13 3.08
N LEU A 259 8.24 14.20 2.32
CA LEU A 259 9.08 15.37 2.46
C LEU A 259 8.72 16.14 3.74
N ALA A 260 9.64 17.00 4.16
CA ALA A 260 9.37 17.91 5.26
C ALA A 260 8.18 18.82 4.91
N GLY A 261 7.30 19.02 5.86
CA GLY A 261 6.20 19.99 5.79
C GLY A 261 6.60 21.33 6.36
N LYS A 262 5.61 22.14 6.73
CA LYS A 262 5.84 23.38 7.48
C LYS A 262 6.15 23.05 8.94
N ASP A 263 7.07 23.79 9.53
CA ASP A 263 7.33 23.72 10.97
C ASP A 263 6.09 24.13 11.76
N MET A 264 5.92 23.51 12.93
CA MET A 264 4.79 23.79 13.82
C MET A 264 5.22 24.66 15.00
N GLU A 265 4.36 25.58 15.35
CA GLU A 265 4.47 26.30 16.61
C GLU A 265 3.67 25.56 17.70
N ARG A 266 4.34 25.07 18.72
CA ARG A 266 3.73 24.45 19.88
C ARG A 266 3.85 25.36 21.08
N GLN A 267 2.72 25.75 21.64
CA GLN A 267 2.69 26.54 22.88
C GLN A 267 2.68 25.60 24.10
N GLN A 268 3.57 25.88 25.04
CA GLN A 268 3.65 25.14 26.30
C GLN A 268 3.63 26.15 27.45
N ILE A 269 2.98 25.79 28.53
CA ILE A 269 3.05 26.53 29.78
C ILE A 269 4.26 26.03 30.56
N ARG A 270 5.26 26.86 30.77
CA ARG A 270 6.38 26.58 31.68
C ARG A 270 6.16 27.24 33.00
N SER A 271 6.35 26.51 34.08
CA SER A 271 6.41 27.06 35.41
C SER A 271 7.89 27.22 35.80
N ASP A 272 8.27 28.43 36.16
CA ASP A 272 9.58 28.73 36.75
C ASP A 272 9.35 28.89 38.26
N GLN A 273 9.96 28.02 39.08
CA GLN A 273 9.94 28.10 40.52
C GLN A 273 11.12 28.97 41.00
N ASP A 274 10.83 30.03 41.75
CA ASP A 274 11.87 30.81 42.44
C ASP A 274 12.39 30.01 43.64
N PRO A 275 13.68 29.62 43.66
CA PRO A 275 14.24 28.82 44.77
C PRO A 275 14.13 29.50 46.14
N ASN A 276 13.99 30.82 46.19
CA ASN A 276 14.00 31.58 47.39
C ASN A 276 12.59 31.94 47.93
N ASN A 277 11.55 31.76 47.13
CA ASN A 277 10.24 32.31 47.49
C ASN A 277 9.06 31.37 47.27
N PHE A 278 9.28 30.12 46.89
CA PHE A 278 8.26 29.09 46.59
C PHE A 278 7.11 29.56 45.66
N LYS A 279 7.23 30.77 45.06
CA LYS A 279 6.27 31.28 44.08
C LYS A 279 6.59 30.73 42.71
N SER A 280 5.61 30.04 42.10
CA SER A 280 5.68 29.58 40.71
C SER A 280 5.20 30.70 39.79
N THR A 281 6.06 31.16 38.91
CA THR A 281 5.69 32.02 37.79
C THR A 281 5.43 31.18 36.56
N TYR A 282 4.33 31.46 35.88
CA TYR A 282 3.95 30.69 34.66
C TYR A 282 4.15 31.58 33.45
N ARG A 283 4.79 31.06 32.43
CA ARG A 283 4.94 31.72 31.13
C ARG A 283 4.53 30.81 29.99
N ILE A 284 3.97 31.39 28.93
CA ILE A 284 3.70 30.69 27.67
C ILE A 284 5.00 30.75 26.86
N VAL A 285 5.53 29.58 26.54
CA VAL A 285 6.70 29.39 25.67
C VAL A 285 6.24 28.81 24.36
N THR A 286 6.57 29.47 23.26
CA THR A 286 6.35 28.95 21.92
C THR A 286 7.61 28.19 21.45
N GLU A 287 7.47 26.92 21.18
CA GLU A 287 8.53 26.08 20.67
C GLU A 287 8.24 25.75 19.20
N ILE A 288 9.25 25.84 18.34
CA ILE A 288 9.14 25.48 16.93
C ILE A 288 9.53 24.00 16.81
N VAL A 289 8.55 23.17 16.49
CA VAL A 289 8.75 21.75 16.17
C VAL A 289 9.06 21.64 14.69
N LYS A 290 10.30 21.29 14.35
CA LYS A 290 10.74 21.09 12.96
C LYS A 290 10.03 19.90 12.33
N SER A 291 9.61 20.08 11.10
CA SER A 291 9.05 19.01 10.29
C SER A 291 10.17 18.30 9.53
N ASN A 292 10.49 17.08 9.93
CA ASN A 292 11.54 16.28 9.30
C ASN A 292 10.99 15.37 8.20
N PRO A 293 11.78 15.07 7.16
CA PRO A 293 11.39 14.08 6.15
C PRO A 293 11.38 12.66 6.75
N ILE A 294 10.50 11.81 6.21
CA ILE A 294 10.40 10.40 6.58
C ILE A 294 10.70 9.58 5.35
N VAL A 295 11.56 8.58 5.50
CA VAL A 295 11.87 7.59 4.46
C VAL A 295 11.59 6.21 5.01
N VAL A 296 10.81 5.44 4.27
CA VAL A 296 10.49 4.04 4.59
C VAL A 296 10.92 3.18 3.42
N LEU A 297 11.66 2.10 3.70
CA LEU A 297 12.11 1.11 2.72
C LEU A 297 11.65 -0.27 3.18
N ALA A 298 10.99 -1.00 2.30
CA ALA A 298 10.38 -2.30 2.64
C ALA A 298 10.68 -3.36 1.56
N PRO A 299 11.85 -3.98 1.58
CA PRO A 299 12.13 -5.16 0.76
C PRO A 299 11.51 -6.42 1.39
N GLY A 300 11.12 -7.38 0.53
CA GLY A 300 10.62 -8.67 0.99
C GLY A 300 10.27 -9.62 -0.13
N LEU A 301 9.61 -10.70 0.25
CA LEU A 301 9.20 -11.78 -0.64
C LEU A 301 7.69 -12.00 -0.56
N ARG A 302 7.08 -12.27 -1.69
CA ARG A 302 5.69 -12.76 -1.80
C ARG A 302 5.71 -14.21 -2.21
N PHE A 303 4.96 -15.02 -1.50
CA PHE A 303 4.69 -16.41 -1.81
C PHE A 303 3.22 -16.55 -2.23
N GLN A 304 2.98 -16.94 -3.46
CA GLN A 304 1.65 -17.27 -3.99
C GLN A 304 1.34 -18.71 -3.65
N ALA A 305 0.52 -18.92 -2.62
CA ALA A 305 0.16 -20.27 -2.16
C ALA A 305 -0.84 -20.93 -3.11
N THR A 306 -1.89 -20.18 -3.49
CA THR A 306 -2.95 -20.61 -4.41
C THR A 306 -3.44 -19.39 -5.20
N GLU A 307 -4.34 -19.57 -6.16
CA GLU A 307 -5.00 -18.43 -6.85
C GLU A 307 -5.78 -17.54 -5.89
N THR A 308 -6.25 -18.07 -4.77
CA THR A 308 -7.08 -17.39 -3.79
C THR A 308 -6.35 -16.98 -2.52
N SER A 309 -5.05 -17.28 -2.40
CA SER A 309 -4.26 -16.98 -1.19
C SER A 309 -2.80 -16.69 -1.52
N SER A 310 -2.27 -15.65 -0.90
CA SER A 310 -0.89 -15.23 -1.02
C SER A 310 -0.37 -14.75 0.34
N PHE A 311 0.90 -15.02 0.60
CA PHE A 311 1.61 -14.58 1.81
C PHE A 311 2.78 -13.67 1.42
N GLN A 312 2.98 -12.60 2.17
CA GLN A 312 4.07 -11.65 1.93
C GLN A 312 4.79 -11.36 3.24
N PHE A 313 6.11 -11.40 3.18
CA PHE A 313 6.99 -11.16 4.30
C PHE A 313 8.14 -10.24 3.92
N GLY A 314 8.43 -9.27 4.76
CA GLY A 314 9.52 -8.32 4.57
C GLY A 314 9.90 -7.62 5.85
N PHE A 315 10.84 -6.70 5.73
CA PHE A 315 11.28 -5.84 6.82
C PHE A 315 11.25 -4.38 6.38
N THR A 316 10.89 -3.51 7.31
CA THR A 316 10.86 -2.07 7.08
C THR A 316 12.03 -1.40 7.76
N GLY A 317 12.85 -0.68 6.98
CA GLY A 317 13.77 0.32 7.50
C GLY A 317 13.10 1.69 7.49
N VAL A 318 13.12 2.39 8.62
CA VAL A 318 12.56 3.74 8.77
C VAL A 318 13.68 4.72 9.11
N HIS A 319 13.78 5.78 8.33
CA HIS A 319 14.63 6.94 8.62
C HIS A 319 13.74 8.10 9.03
N PHE A 320 13.97 8.61 10.23
CA PHE A 320 13.21 9.72 10.82
C PHE A 320 14.14 10.60 11.65
N GLU A 321 13.95 11.92 11.61
CA GLU A 321 14.76 12.92 12.35
C GLU A 321 16.29 12.85 12.12
N GLY A 322 16.71 12.36 10.93
CA GLY A 322 18.13 12.25 10.59
C GLY A 322 18.78 10.93 10.98
N GLU A 323 18.04 10.05 11.64
CA GLU A 323 18.52 8.75 12.11
C GLU A 323 17.71 7.58 11.55
N PHE A 324 18.35 6.43 11.38
CA PHE A 324 17.63 5.19 11.10
C PHE A 324 17.14 4.58 12.41
N VAL A 325 15.88 4.16 12.42
CA VAL A 325 15.36 3.32 13.51
C VAL A 325 16.16 2.03 13.55
N PRO A 326 16.85 1.74 14.67
CA PRO A 326 17.87 0.68 14.71
C PRO A 326 17.31 -0.74 14.60
N VAL A 327 15.99 -0.91 14.76
CA VAL A 327 15.32 -2.21 14.70
C VAL A 327 14.43 -2.26 13.47
N PRO A 328 14.66 -3.19 12.52
CA PRO A 328 13.79 -3.38 11.40
C PRO A 328 12.41 -3.89 11.86
N ILE A 329 11.35 -3.24 11.40
CA ILE A 329 9.98 -3.63 11.73
C ILE A 329 9.55 -4.73 10.74
N PRO A 330 9.15 -5.92 11.21
CA PRO A 330 8.68 -6.97 10.32
C PRO A 330 7.34 -6.58 9.67
N LEU A 331 7.21 -6.88 8.40
CA LEU A 331 5.98 -6.77 7.64
C LEU A 331 5.50 -8.17 7.29
N ILE A 332 4.36 -8.54 7.82
CA ILE A 332 3.71 -9.83 7.57
C ILE A 332 2.31 -9.55 7.04
N GLN A 333 2.02 -10.08 5.86
CA GLN A 333 0.75 -9.85 5.18
C GLN A 333 0.25 -11.15 4.56
N TRP A 334 -1.00 -11.46 4.83
CA TRP A 334 -1.67 -12.60 4.24
C TRP A 334 -2.90 -12.14 3.47
N PHE A 335 -2.91 -12.41 2.19
CA PHE A 335 -4.01 -12.11 1.28
C PHE A 335 -4.91 -13.31 1.10
N LYS A 336 -6.21 -13.10 1.15
CA LYS A 336 -7.21 -14.11 0.89
C LYS A 336 -8.38 -13.51 0.11
N ARG A 337 -8.80 -14.18 -0.98
CA ARG A 337 -10.03 -13.85 -1.71
C ARG A 337 -11.26 -14.14 -0.84
N ILE A 338 -12.27 -13.27 -0.89
CA ILE A 338 -13.55 -13.39 -0.17
C ILE A 338 -14.73 -13.23 -1.13
#